data_694813c24ad32f3fbdb2d1a7d81cd160
#
_entry.id   694813c24ad32f3fbdb2d1a7d81cd160
#
_cell.length_a   1.000
_cell.length_b   1.000
_cell.length_c   1.000
_cell.angle_alpha   90.00
_cell.angle_beta   90.00
_cell.angle_gamma   90.00
#
_symmetry.space_group_name_H-M   'P 1'
#
loop_
_entity.id
_entity.type
_entity.pdbx_description
1 polymer ?
#
loop_
_entity_poly.entity_id
_entity_poly.type
_entity_poly.pdbx_seq_one_letter_code
_entity_poly.pdbx_strand_id
1 'polypeptide(L)'
;MGDREVDQQLVERAQRGDKRAFELLVVKYQRKLGRLLSRMVRDAAEVEDVTQEAFIKAYRALPNFRGESAFYTWLYRIAINTAKNYLVSMGRRAPTTTEFDHEEAESFDDAEALRDTATPENELLGREIADTVNRAVEALPEDLRTAITLREIEGLSYEEIAGVMNCPIGTVRSRIFRAREAIAAELRPLLGTDENRRW
;
A
#
# COMPACT_ATOMS: atom_id res chain seq x y z
N MET A 1 -23.22 -4.96 -12.00
CA MET A 1 -21.89 -5.03 -12.63
C MET A 1 -20.86 -4.92 -11.54
N GLY A 2 -20.02 -5.93 -11.37
CA GLY A 2 -18.97 -5.88 -10.36
C GLY A 2 -17.80 -4.98 -10.82
N ASP A 3 -17.07 -4.40 -9.88
CA ASP A 3 -15.91 -3.53 -10.16
C ASP A 3 -14.91 -4.15 -11.15
N ARG A 4 -14.73 -5.48 -11.07
CA ARG A 4 -13.84 -6.26 -11.95
C ARG A 4 -14.33 -6.30 -13.40
N GLU A 5 -15.65 -6.39 -13.63
CA GLU A 5 -16.22 -6.42 -14.99
C GLU A 5 -16.08 -5.06 -15.68
N VAL A 6 -16.27 -3.97 -14.92
CA VAL A 6 -16.07 -2.61 -15.43
C VAL A 6 -14.62 -2.39 -15.82
N ASP A 7 -13.67 -2.82 -14.98
CA ASP A 7 -12.25 -2.72 -15.30
C ASP A 7 -11.88 -3.51 -16.54
N GLN A 8 -12.40 -4.72 -16.70
CA GLN A 8 -12.12 -5.54 -17.87
C GLN A 8 -12.63 -4.88 -19.16
N GLN A 9 -13.83 -4.29 -19.14
CA GLN A 9 -14.37 -3.55 -20.30
C GLN A 9 -13.49 -2.33 -20.64
N LEU A 10 -13.02 -1.58 -19.63
CA LEU A 10 -12.12 -0.43 -19.84
C LEU A 10 -10.78 -0.89 -20.40
N VAL A 11 -10.23 -1.98 -19.89
CA VAL A 11 -8.98 -2.56 -20.39
C VAL A 11 -9.11 -2.98 -21.86
N GLU A 12 -10.14 -3.71 -22.22
CA GLU A 12 -10.38 -4.16 -23.60
C GLU A 12 -10.54 -2.97 -24.57
N ARG A 13 -11.24 -1.91 -24.15
CA ARG A 13 -11.36 -0.67 -24.94
C ARG A 13 -10.00 0.02 -25.09
N ALA A 14 -9.25 0.14 -23.99
CA ALA A 14 -7.93 0.77 -24.03
C ALA A 14 -6.92 -0.01 -24.91
N GLN A 15 -6.98 -1.36 -24.88
CA GLN A 15 -6.19 -2.23 -25.78
C GLN A 15 -6.52 -2.02 -27.26
N ARG A 16 -7.77 -1.62 -27.57
CA ARG A 16 -8.19 -1.26 -28.94
C ARG A 16 -7.84 0.19 -29.32
N GLY A 17 -7.14 0.93 -28.46
CA GLY A 17 -6.69 2.30 -28.73
C GLY A 17 -7.57 3.41 -28.16
N ASP A 18 -8.61 3.07 -27.36
CA ASP A 18 -9.44 4.06 -26.68
C ASP A 18 -8.67 4.65 -25.49
N LYS A 19 -8.02 5.80 -25.68
CA LYS A 19 -7.26 6.49 -24.65
C LYS A 19 -8.12 6.90 -23.44
N ARG A 20 -9.38 7.30 -23.69
CA ARG A 20 -10.30 7.71 -22.63
C ARG A 20 -10.62 6.55 -21.68
N ALA A 21 -10.68 5.32 -22.18
CA ALA A 21 -10.87 4.15 -21.33
C ALA A 21 -9.69 3.96 -20.36
N PHE A 22 -8.46 4.20 -20.79
CA PHE A 22 -7.30 4.16 -19.90
C PHE A 22 -7.28 5.32 -18.91
N GLU A 23 -7.65 6.53 -19.33
CA GLU A 23 -7.80 7.68 -18.44
C GLU A 23 -8.78 7.41 -17.28
N LEU A 24 -9.89 6.72 -17.55
CA LEU A 24 -10.84 6.30 -16.51
C LEU A 24 -10.21 5.32 -15.51
N LEU A 25 -9.37 4.40 -15.98
CA LEU A 25 -8.60 3.51 -15.09
C LEU A 25 -7.59 4.31 -14.24
N VAL A 26 -6.92 5.30 -14.82
CA VAL A 26 -6.01 6.19 -14.07
C VAL A 26 -6.77 6.92 -12.97
N VAL A 27 -7.89 7.57 -13.28
CA VAL A 27 -8.72 8.29 -12.29
C VAL A 27 -9.18 7.36 -11.16
N LYS A 28 -9.59 6.11 -11.51
CA LYS A 28 -10.03 5.13 -10.53
C LYS A 28 -8.92 4.69 -9.58
N TYR A 29 -7.69 4.52 -10.08
CA TYR A 29 -6.62 3.86 -9.33
C TYR A 29 -5.52 4.81 -8.81
N GLN A 30 -5.42 6.07 -9.28
CA GLN A 30 -4.34 6.98 -8.90
C GLN A 30 -4.23 7.19 -7.37
N ARG A 31 -5.36 7.40 -6.67
CA ARG A 31 -5.37 7.57 -5.22
C ARG A 31 -4.94 6.30 -4.47
N LYS A 32 -5.42 5.14 -4.94
CA LYS A 32 -5.05 3.84 -4.34
C LYS A 32 -3.56 3.57 -4.53
N LEU A 33 -3.05 3.82 -5.75
CA LEU A 33 -1.63 3.67 -6.04
C LEU A 33 -0.77 4.63 -5.21
N GLY A 34 -1.15 5.90 -5.13
CA GLY A 34 -0.44 6.90 -4.32
C GLY A 34 -0.36 6.48 -2.85
N ARG A 35 -1.46 6.04 -2.24
CA ARG A 35 -1.48 5.52 -0.86
C ARG A 35 -0.58 4.30 -0.68
N LEU A 36 -0.59 3.36 -1.61
CA LEU A 36 0.30 2.19 -1.56
C LEU A 36 1.76 2.62 -1.64
N LEU A 37 2.09 3.51 -2.57
CA LEU A 37 3.46 3.96 -2.82
C LEU A 37 3.99 4.88 -1.72
N SER A 38 3.16 5.68 -1.05
CA SER A 38 3.56 6.50 0.10
C SER A 38 4.02 5.67 1.31
N ARG A 39 3.68 4.39 1.36
CA ARG A 39 4.22 3.46 2.37
C ARG A 39 5.63 2.94 2.02
N MET A 40 6.09 3.17 0.79
CA MET A 40 7.40 2.72 0.30
C MET A 40 8.36 3.90 0.07
N VAL A 41 7.85 5.01 -0.44
CA VAL A 41 8.57 6.24 -0.77
C VAL A 41 8.10 7.33 0.19
N ARG A 42 9.03 8.05 0.82
CA ARG A 42 8.70 9.00 1.90
C ARG A 42 8.32 10.38 1.39
N ASP A 43 8.98 10.85 0.35
CA ASP A 43 8.74 12.17 -0.22
C ASP A 43 7.48 12.17 -1.09
N ALA A 44 6.57 13.12 -0.85
CA ALA A 44 5.28 13.20 -1.54
C ALA A 44 5.43 13.49 -3.04
N ALA A 45 6.41 14.33 -3.43
CA ALA A 45 6.67 14.62 -4.83
C ALA A 45 7.23 13.38 -5.55
N GLU A 46 8.10 12.63 -4.89
CA GLU A 46 8.63 11.37 -5.41
C GLU A 46 7.53 10.30 -5.53
N VAL A 47 6.58 10.24 -4.59
CA VAL A 47 5.40 9.35 -4.69
C VAL A 47 4.59 9.68 -5.93
N GLU A 48 4.37 10.96 -6.24
CA GLU A 48 3.65 11.38 -7.43
C GLU A 48 4.38 10.96 -8.70
N ASP A 49 5.69 11.21 -8.78
CA ASP A 49 6.53 10.84 -9.92
C ASP A 49 6.53 9.32 -10.16
N VAL A 50 6.72 8.53 -9.11
CA VAL A 50 6.69 7.05 -9.19
C VAL A 50 5.31 6.55 -9.60
N THR A 51 4.23 7.19 -9.12
CA THR A 51 2.85 6.86 -9.50
C THR A 51 2.63 7.12 -10.99
N GLN A 52 3.04 8.28 -11.49
CA GLN A 52 2.95 8.62 -12.92
C GLN A 52 3.78 7.64 -13.78
N GLU A 53 5.01 7.35 -13.38
CA GLU A 53 5.86 6.39 -14.08
C GLU A 53 5.23 4.98 -14.13
N ALA A 54 4.60 4.55 -13.04
CA ALA A 54 3.89 3.27 -12.98
C ALA A 54 2.75 3.22 -14.00
N PHE A 55 1.95 4.29 -14.14
CA PHE A 55 0.89 4.37 -15.14
C PHE A 55 1.43 4.42 -16.56
N ILE A 56 2.53 5.12 -16.81
CA ILE A 56 3.19 5.13 -18.13
C ILE A 56 3.65 3.72 -18.50
N LYS A 57 4.27 2.99 -17.57
CA LYS A 57 4.69 1.60 -17.77
C LYS A 57 3.49 0.68 -18.00
N ALA A 58 2.42 0.86 -17.22
CA ALA A 58 1.18 0.11 -17.38
C ALA A 58 0.56 0.35 -18.75
N TYR A 59 0.47 1.60 -19.21
CA TYR A 59 -0.06 1.92 -20.53
C TYR A 59 0.73 1.26 -21.66
N ARG A 60 2.06 1.30 -21.57
CA ARG A 60 2.94 0.66 -22.58
C ARG A 60 2.84 -0.87 -22.57
N ALA A 61 2.62 -1.47 -21.40
CA ALA A 61 2.50 -2.91 -21.24
C ALA A 61 1.07 -3.44 -21.47
N LEU A 62 0.07 -2.55 -21.49
CA LEU A 62 -1.35 -2.90 -21.59
C LEU A 62 -1.70 -3.79 -22.80
N PRO A 63 -1.13 -3.58 -24.02
CA PRO A 63 -1.41 -4.46 -25.15
C PRO A 63 -1.08 -5.95 -24.89
N ASN A 64 -0.14 -6.22 -23.98
CA ASN A 64 0.29 -7.57 -23.61
C ASN A 64 -0.42 -8.13 -22.37
N PHE A 65 -1.32 -7.37 -21.75
CA PHE A 65 -2.09 -7.84 -20.60
C PHE A 65 -3.15 -8.84 -21.04
N ARG A 66 -3.03 -10.09 -20.55
CA ARG A 66 -3.88 -11.22 -20.96
C ARG A 66 -5.11 -11.46 -20.08
N GLY A 67 -5.29 -10.68 -19.02
CA GLY A 67 -6.42 -10.87 -18.09
C GLY A 67 -6.28 -12.10 -17.16
N GLU A 68 -5.10 -12.71 -17.05
CA GLU A 68 -4.84 -13.85 -16.16
C GLU A 68 -4.99 -13.49 -14.67
N SER A 69 -4.87 -12.20 -14.35
CA SER A 69 -5.15 -11.62 -13.04
C SER A 69 -6.14 -10.45 -13.18
N ALA A 70 -6.69 -9.97 -12.06
CA ALA A 70 -7.42 -8.71 -12.07
C ALA A 70 -6.49 -7.55 -12.49
N PHE A 71 -7.06 -6.53 -13.16
CA PHE A 71 -6.28 -5.38 -13.65
C PHE A 71 -5.52 -4.69 -12.51
N TYR A 72 -6.16 -4.47 -11.35
CA TYR A 72 -5.52 -3.82 -10.22
C TYR A 72 -4.34 -4.63 -9.66
N THR A 73 -4.44 -5.96 -9.61
CA THR A 73 -3.34 -6.83 -9.18
C THR A 73 -2.11 -6.68 -10.10
N TRP A 74 -2.35 -6.65 -11.41
CA TRP A 74 -1.31 -6.43 -12.40
C TRP A 74 -0.72 -5.01 -12.31
N LEU A 75 -1.55 -3.99 -12.15
CA LEU A 75 -1.13 -2.60 -11.98
C LEU A 75 -0.29 -2.41 -10.72
N TYR A 76 -0.72 -2.99 -9.58
CA TYR A 76 0.01 -2.92 -8.31
C TYR A 76 1.39 -3.57 -8.41
N ARG A 77 1.50 -4.69 -9.12
CA ARG A 77 2.81 -5.31 -9.40
C ARG A 77 3.74 -4.37 -10.15
N ILE A 78 3.24 -3.66 -11.15
CA ILE A 78 4.02 -2.66 -11.90
C ILE A 78 4.45 -1.53 -10.97
N ALA A 79 3.54 -1.00 -10.16
CA ALA A 79 3.80 0.10 -9.25
C ALA A 79 4.85 -0.25 -8.19
N ILE A 80 4.73 -1.39 -7.52
CA ILE A 80 5.68 -1.87 -6.52
C ILE A 80 7.08 -2.08 -7.15
N ASN A 81 7.15 -2.69 -8.34
CA ASN A 81 8.42 -2.87 -9.03
C ASN A 81 9.02 -1.52 -9.45
N THR A 82 8.20 -0.54 -9.82
CA THR A 82 8.66 0.82 -10.15
C THR A 82 9.24 1.49 -8.91
N ALA A 83 8.56 1.42 -7.76
CA ALA A 83 9.05 1.97 -6.51
C ALA A 83 10.36 1.30 -6.05
N LYS A 84 10.45 -0.03 -6.11
CA LYS A 84 11.69 -0.75 -5.77
C LYS A 84 12.87 -0.32 -6.65
N ASN A 85 12.65 -0.21 -7.95
CA ASN A 85 13.70 0.26 -8.87
C ASN A 85 14.10 1.71 -8.59
N TYR A 86 13.13 2.56 -8.25
CA TYR A 86 13.37 3.94 -7.85
C TYR A 86 14.25 3.99 -6.58
N LEU A 87 13.88 3.29 -5.51
CA LEU A 87 14.63 3.24 -4.27
C LEU A 87 16.06 2.70 -4.46
N VAL A 88 16.23 1.67 -5.28
CA VAL A 88 17.57 1.15 -5.65
C VAL A 88 18.38 2.21 -6.38
N SER A 89 17.77 2.98 -7.28
CA SER A 89 18.46 4.05 -8.02
C SER A 89 18.88 5.20 -7.12
N MET A 90 18.05 5.56 -6.14
CA MET A 90 18.35 6.57 -5.12
C MET A 90 19.46 6.11 -4.17
N GLY A 91 19.41 4.88 -3.68
CA GLY A 91 20.48 4.31 -2.84
C GLY A 91 21.86 4.23 -3.54
N ARG A 92 21.88 4.15 -4.87
CA ARG A 92 23.14 4.24 -5.66
C ARG A 92 23.61 5.67 -5.90
N ARG A 93 22.71 6.67 -5.76
CA ARG A 93 23.02 8.10 -5.99
C ARG A 93 23.36 8.86 -4.70
N ALA A 94 22.98 8.32 -3.55
CA ALA A 94 23.21 9.00 -2.28
C ALA A 94 24.70 8.87 -1.86
N PRO A 95 25.45 9.97 -1.72
CA PRO A 95 26.64 9.96 -0.89
C PRO A 95 26.20 9.74 0.57
N THR A 96 26.95 8.92 1.27
CA THR A 96 26.75 8.53 2.67
C THR A 96 26.80 9.75 3.58
N THR A 97 25.76 10.52 3.68
CA THR A 97 25.46 11.47 4.77
C THR A 97 24.25 12.34 4.41
N THR A 98 23.13 12.09 5.07
CA THR A 98 22.24 13.19 5.48
C THR A 98 21.27 12.67 6.53
N GLU A 99 21.33 13.26 7.71
CA GLU A 99 20.26 13.30 8.68
C GLU A 99 19.05 13.91 7.98
N PHE A 100 17.95 13.16 7.97
CA PHE A 100 16.70 13.67 7.40
C PHE A 100 15.79 14.14 8.52
N ASP A 101 15.52 15.44 8.51
CA ASP A 101 14.44 16.08 9.24
C ASP A 101 13.11 15.41 8.90
N HIS A 102 12.35 15.12 9.95
CA HIS A 102 10.98 14.65 9.85
C HIS A 102 10.08 15.85 9.51
N GLU A 103 9.79 16.05 8.25
CA GLU A 103 8.60 16.81 7.87
C GLU A 103 7.38 15.88 7.91
N GLU A 104 6.38 16.31 8.66
CA GLU A 104 5.12 15.64 8.91
C GLU A 104 4.41 15.31 7.59
N ALA A 105 4.34 14.03 7.25
CA ALA A 105 3.44 13.57 6.21
C ALA A 105 2.00 13.81 6.70
N GLU A 106 1.25 14.66 6.00
CA GLU A 106 -0.17 14.87 6.25
C GLU A 106 -0.90 13.52 6.30
N SER A 107 -1.39 13.18 7.50
CA SER A 107 -2.22 12.01 7.72
C SER A 107 -3.54 12.22 6.97
N PHE A 108 -3.76 11.46 5.89
CA PHE A 108 -5.07 11.38 5.27
C PHE A 108 -6.04 10.71 6.25
N ASP A 109 -6.89 11.56 6.84
CA ASP A 109 -7.88 11.22 7.83
C ASP A 109 -9.09 10.54 7.14
N ASP A 110 -9.05 9.22 7.05
CA ASP A 110 -10.20 8.38 6.67
C ASP A 110 -10.89 7.77 7.92
N ALA A 111 -10.76 8.43 9.08
CA ALA A 111 -11.39 8.01 10.34
C ALA A 111 -12.81 8.55 10.54
N GLU A 112 -13.62 8.66 9.48
CA GLU A 112 -14.99 9.19 9.60
C GLU A 112 -16.08 8.15 9.95
N ALA A 113 -15.72 6.89 10.20
CA ALA A 113 -16.71 5.81 10.37
C ALA A 113 -16.99 5.37 11.82
N LEU A 114 -16.44 6.03 12.85
CA LEU A 114 -16.67 5.66 14.27
C LEU A 114 -17.05 6.87 15.14
N ARG A 115 -17.93 7.71 14.65
CA ARG A 115 -18.52 8.80 15.46
C ARG A 115 -19.88 8.37 16.00
N ASP A 116 -19.86 7.56 17.07
CA ASP A 116 -20.95 7.62 18.06
C ASP A 116 -20.41 7.08 19.41
N THR A 117 -20.47 7.91 20.47
CA THR A 117 -19.99 7.71 21.85
C THR A 117 -18.51 8.07 22.15
N ALA A 118 -17.92 9.08 21.50
CA ALA A 118 -16.56 9.49 21.84
C ALA A 118 -16.53 10.41 23.06
N THR A 119 -16.02 9.92 24.19
CA THR A 119 -15.50 10.82 25.23
C THR A 119 -14.13 11.35 24.77
N PRO A 120 -13.72 12.58 25.21
CA PRO A 120 -12.41 13.15 24.84
C PRO A 120 -11.22 12.19 25.09
N GLU A 121 -11.33 11.36 26.14
CA GLU A 121 -10.32 10.36 26.50
C GLU A 121 -10.25 9.22 25.47
N ASN A 122 -11.41 8.78 24.95
CA ASN A 122 -11.48 7.74 23.91
C ASN A 122 -10.96 8.24 22.57
N GLU A 123 -11.18 9.51 22.24
CA GLU A 123 -10.61 10.14 21.03
C GLU A 123 -9.08 10.24 21.12
N LEU A 124 -8.56 10.66 22.29
CA LEU A 124 -7.13 10.75 22.51
C LEU A 124 -6.46 9.35 22.40
N LEU A 125 -7.03 8.34 23.07
CA LEU A 125 -6.55 6.96 23.00
C LEU A 125 -6.61 6.42 21.55
N GLY A 126 -7.67 6.71 20.82
CA GLY A 126 -7.81 6.32 19.41
C GLY A 126 -6.70 6.92 18.53
N ARG A 127 -6.35 8.19 18.72
CA ARG A 127 -5.24 8.84 18.02
C ARG A 127 -3.90 8.22 18.40
N GLU A 128 -3.64 7.99 19.68
CA GLU A 128 -2.40 7.37 20.16
C GLU A 128 -2.21 5.95 19.59
N ILE A 129 -3.30 5.17 19.51
CA ILE A 129 -3.30 3.85 18.87
C ILE A 129 -2.99 3.97 17.38
N ALA A 130 -3.65 4.90 16.66
CA ALA A 130 -3.43 5.10 15.23
C ALA A 130 -1.99 5.52 14.92
N ASP A 131 -1.44 6.46 15.67
CA ASP A 131 -0.06 6.92 15.55
C ASP A 131 0.94 5.79 15.84
N THR A 132 0.65 4.97 16.84
CA THR A 132 1.52 3.82 17.18
C THR A 132 1.47 2.75 16.09
N VAL A 133 0.29 2.46 15.51
CA VAL A 133 0.16 1.55 14.37
C VAL A 133 0.95 2.08 13.17
N ASN A 134 0.82 3.37 12.84
CA ASN A 134 1.53 3.98 11.72
C ASN A 134 3.04 3.87 11.91
N ARG A 135 3.57 4.25 13.07
CA ARG A 135 5.00 4.11 13.40
C ARG A 135 5.47 2.65 13.34
N ALA A 136 4.70 1.72 13.88
CA ALA A 136 5.02 0.30 13.83
C ALA A 136 5.09 -0.22 12.39
N VAL A 137 4.13 0.16 11.54
CA VAL A 137 4.13 -0.20 10.11
C VAL A 137 5.32 0.42 9.38
N GLU A 138 5.67 1.67 9.65
CA GLU A 138 6.84 2.34 9.05
C GLU A 138 8.17 1.70 9.45
N ALA A 139 8.26 1.20 10.68
CA ALA A 139 9.44 0.50 11.17
C ALA A 139 9.62 -0.92 10.58
N LEU A 140 8.59 -1.50 9.95
CA LEU A 140 8.67 -2.83 9.35
C LEU A 140 9.67 -2.86 8.19
N PRO A 141 10.38 -3.98 8.00
CA PRO A 141 11.09 -4.26 6.77
C PRO A 141 10.17 -4.12 5.54
N GLU A 142 10.68 -3.61 4.42
CA GLU A 142 9.90 -3.29 3.20
C GLU A 142 8.96 -4.41 2.77
N ASP A 143 9.44 -5.65 2.72
CA ASP A 143 8.62 -6.79 2.30
C ASP A 143 7.45 -7.12 3.25
N LEU A 144 7.64 -6.91 4.57
CA LEU A 144 6.57 -7.10 5.57
C LEU A 144 5.56 -5.97 5.48
N ARG A 145 6.03 -4.73 5.36
CA ARG A 145 5.21 -3.53 5.19
C ARG A 145 4.35 -3.63 3.94
N THR A 146 4.94 -3.99 2.80
CA THR A 146 4.21 -4.18 1.55
C THR A 146 3.13 -5.26 1.69
N ALA A 147 3.46 -6.42 2.26
CA ALA A 147 2.50 -7.52 2.41
C ALA A 147 1.31 -7.15 3.30
N ILE A 148 1.55 -6.49 4.44
CA ILE A 148 0.47 -6.10 5.37
C ILE A 148 -0.39 -4.96 4.78
N THR A 149 0.22 -4.00 4.08
CA THR A 149 -0.51 -2.91 3.40
C THR A 149 -1.45 -3.46 2.33
N LEU A 150 -0.97 -4.37 1.47
CA LEU A 150 -1.80 -5.02 0.46
C LEU A 150 -2.95 -5.82 1.08
N ARG A 151 -2.73 -6.42 2.24
CA ARG A 151 -3.76 -7.21 2.91
C ARG A 151 -4.80 -6.36 3.64
N GLU A 152 -4.36 -5.45 4.52
CA GLU A 152 -5.24 -4.75 5.46
C GLU A 152 -5.83 -3.46 4.86
N ILE A 153 -5.10 -2.78 3.98
CA ILE A 153 -5.55 -1.50 3.40
C ILE A 153 -6.20 -1.74 2.03
N GLU A 154 -5.57 -2.54 1.17
CA GLU A 154 -6.09 -2.79 -0.18
C GLU A 154 -7.03 -4.01 -0.24
N GLY A 155 -7.12 -4.82 0.80
CA GLY A 155 -8.04 -5.94 0.92
C GLY A 155 -7.75 -7.13 -0.01
N LEU A 156 -6.52 -7.26 -0.53
CA LEU A 156 -6.15 -8.33 -1.46
C LEU A 156 -6.14 -9.70 -0.78
N SER A 157 -6.48 -10.73 -1.54
CA SER A 157 -6.30 -12.13 -1.13
C SER A 157 -4.82 -12.52 -1.07
N TYR A 158 -4.49 -13.60 -0.39
CA TYR A 158 -3.10 -14.09 -0.33
C TYR A 158 -2.55 -14.47 -1.71
N GLU A 159 -3.41 -15.01 -2.58
CA GLU A 159 -3.09 -15.36 -3.95
C GLU A 159 -2.75 -14.11 -4.78
N GLU A 160 -3.55 -13.07 -4.65
CA GLU A 160 -3.32 -11.78 -5.33
C GLU A 160 -2.04 -11.12 -4.84
N ILE A 161 -1.80 -11.11 -3.53
CA ILE A 161 -0.55 -10.60 -2.93
C ILE A 161 0.66 -11.38 -3.44
N ALA A 162 0.55 -12.72 -3.53
CA ALA A 162 1.61 -13.56 -4.08
C ALA A 162 1.93 -13.18 -5.54
N GLY A 163 0.90 -12.90 -6.34
CA GLY A 163 1.04 -12.41 -7.71
C GLY A 163 1.65 -11.01 -7.80
N VAL A 164 1.26 -10.10 -6.90
CA VAL A 164 1.80 -8.74 -6.83
C VAL A 164 3.26 -8.74 -6.41
N MET A 165 3.60 -9.48 -5.36
CA MET A 165 4.95 -9.53 -4.78
C MET A 165 5.89 -10.52 -5.48
N ASN A 166 5.38 -11.28 -6.46
CA ASN A 166 6.10 -12.31 -7.18
C ASN A 166 6.81 -13.31 -6.23
N CYS A 167 6.07 -13.85 -5.27
CA CYS A 167 6.60 -14.81 -4.30
C CYS A 167 5.55 -15.88 -3.97
N PRO A 168 5.98 -17.05 -3.43
CA PRO A 168 5.05 -18.12 -3.04
C PRO A 168 4.04 -17.65 -1.98
N ILE A 169 2.80 -18.17 -2.03
CA ILE A 169 1.74 -17.85 -1.06
C ILE A 169 2.13 -18.15 0.40
N GLY A 170 2.96 -19.18 0.62
CA GLY A 170 3.51 -19.48 1.95
C GLY A 170 4.41 -18.36 2.48
N THR A 171 5.15 -17.69 1.59
CA THR A 171 5.96 -16.52 1.92
C THR A 171 5.08 -15.33 2.29
N VAL A 172 3.98 -15.11 1.57
CA VAL A 172 2.99 -14.06 1.89
C VAL A 172 2.42 -14.29 3.29
N ARG A 173 1.98 -15.51 3.59
CA ARG A 173 1.43 -15.86 4.93
C ARG A 173 2.41 -15.56 6.05
N SER A 174 3.67 -15.96 5.89
CA SER A 174 4.71 -15.73 6.90
C SER A 174 5.06 -14.25 7.05
N ARG A 175 5.07 -13.47 5.96
CA ARG A 175 5.29 -12.01 5.99
C ARG A 175 4.16 -11.30 6.74
N ILE A 176 2.90 -11.59 6.42
CA ILE A 176 1.74 -11.00 7.09
C ILE A 176 1.73 -11.38 8.57
N PHE A 177 2.01 -12.64 8.92
CA PHE A 177 2.10 -13.07 10.31
C PHE A 177 3.15 -12.28 11.08
N ARG A 178 4.38 -12.19 10.55
CA ARG A 178 5.46 -11.43 11.20
C ARG A 178 5.15 -9.94 11.31
N ALA A 179 4.51 -9.35 10.30
CA ALA A 179 4.10 -7.96 10.34
C ALA A 179 3.08 -7.71 11.47
N ARG A 180 2.05 -8.58 11.58
CA ARG A 180 1.06 -8.48 12.66
C ARG A 180 1.68 -8.65 14.04
N GLU A 181 2.59 -9.60 14.21
CA GLU A 181 3.31 -9.81 15.48
C GLU A 181 4.12 -8.59 15.89
N ALA A 182 4.84 -7.97 14.94
CA ALA A 182 5.61 -6.76 15.22
C ALA A 182 4.69 -5.57 15.60
N ILE A 183 3.59 -5.36 14.88
CA ILE A 183 2.62 -4.30 15.21
C ILE A 183 1.97 -4.57 16.57
N ALA A 184 1.57 -5.81 16.85
CA ALA A 184 0.99 -6.19 18.13
C ALA A 184 1.95 -5.95 19.31
N ALA A 185 3.25 -6.19 19.13
CA ALA A 185 4.26 -5.93 20.15
C ALA A 185 4.31 -4.45 20.54
N GLU A 186 4.22 -3.54 19.56
CA GLU A 186 4.20 -2.08 19.81
C GLU A 186 2.89 -1.60 20.46
N LEU A 187 1.77 -2.29 20.22
CA LEU A 187 0.47 -1.92 20.78
C LEU A 187 0.23 -2.45 22.20
N ARG A 188 0.91 -3.54 22.62
CA ARG A 188 0.72 -4.14 23.95
C ARG A 188 0.79 -3.15 25.11
N PRO A 189 1.76 -2.22 25.17
CA PRO A 189 1.83 -1.24 26.26
C PRO A 189 0.60 -0.33 26.35
N LEU A 190 0.02 0.06 25.20
CA LEU A 190 -1.15 0.95 25.14
C LEU A 190 -2.45 0.24 25.51
N LEU A 191 -2.56 -1.04 25.18
CA LEU A 191 -3.77 -1.83 25.42
C LEU A 191 -3.86 -2.43 26.82
N GLY A 192 -2.85 -2.22 27.69
CA GLY A 192 -2.83 -2.72 29.06
C GLY A 192 -2.93 -4.25 29.16
N THR A 193 -2.60 -4.98 28.10
CA THR A 193 -2.55 -6.43 28.10
C THR A 193 -1.22 -6.91 28.67
N ASP A 194 -1.09 -6.77 30.00
CA ASP A 194 -0.05 -7.49 30.76
C ASP A 194 -0.22 -9.00 30.53
N GLU A 195 0.89 -9.68 30.20
CA GLU A 195 0.95 -11.15 29.97
C GLU A 195 0.49 -12.00 31.18
N ASN A 196 -0.02 -11.39 32.24
CA ASN A 196 -0.34 -12.05 33.51
C ASN A 196 -1.83 -12.42 33.73
N ARG A 197 -2.69 -12.28 32.72
CA ARG A 197 -4.04 -12.87 32.77
C ARG A 197 -4.08 -14.20 32.01
N ARG A 198 -3.45 -15.22 32.60
CA ARG A 198 -3.82 -16.62 32.31
C ARG A 198 -5.20 -16.87 32.94
N TRP A 199 -6.16 -17.18 32.11
CA TRP A 199 -7.40 -17.84 32.47
C TRP A 199 -7.24 -19.35 32.31
#